data_85788f8a2c2a0ef201081d2111b34409
#
_entry.id   85788f8a2c2a0ef201081d2111b34409
#
_cell.length_a   1.000
_cell.length_b   1.000
_cell.length_c   1.000
_cell.angle_alpha   90.00
_cell.angle_beta   90.00
_cell.angle_gamma   90.00
#
_symmetry.space_group_name_H-M   'P 1'
#
loop_
_entity.id
_entity.type
_entity.pdbx_description
1 polymer ?
#
loop_
_entity_poly.entity_id
_entity_poly.type
_entity_poly.pdbx_seq_one_letter_code
_entity_poly.pdbx_strand_id
1 'polypeptide(L)'
;MGEILLESYKVQYGYDKWSIIRPANIFGEYDDFSGNGTVISSTIKKIYEATHSIEAWGDGSPIRDFVYAGDVADAILKLYTDKIHTTINFGAGEEITIKQMIETLIKISKKPISINWDSSKPNGDLRRQMDITKQTQIGLLPVLGFEKALEITYDYYINKLL
;
A
#
# COMPACT_ATOMS: atom_id res chain seq x y z
N MET A 1 -2.28 7.59 -19.40
CA MET A 1 -1.65 7.59 -20.74
C MET A 1 -1.15 6.19 -21.14
N GLY A 2 -0.41 5.44 -20.31
CA GLY A 2 0.11 4.11 -20.67
C GLY A 2 -0.96 3.10 -21.12
N GLU A 3 -2.10 3.02 -20.45
CA GLU A 3 -3.20 2.13 -20.83
C GLU A 3 -3.77 2.45 -22.21
N ILE A 4 -3.96 3.75 -22.52
CA ILE A 4 -4.44 4.18 -23.84
C ILE A 4 -3.45 3.79 -24.94
N LEU A 5 -2.14 3.85 -24.64
CA LEU A 5 -1.09 3.45 -25.57
C LEU A 5 -1.19 1.96 -25.91
N LEU A 6 -1.39 1.11 -24.89
CA LEU A 6 -1.56 -0.33 -25.08
C LEU A 6 -2.81 -0.65 -25.90
N GLU A 7 -3.93 0.01 -25.64
CA GLU A 7 -5.14 -0.15 -26.45
C GLU A 7 -4.91 0.30 -27.90
N SER A 8 -4.17 1.40 -28.12
CA SER A 8 -3.80 1.85 -29.46
C SER A 8 -2.94 0.82 -30.20
N TYR A 9 -1.99 0.17 -29.50
CA TYR A 9 -1.19 -0.92 -30.06
C TYR A 9 -2.04 -2.11 -30.48
N LYS A 10 -3.05 -2.46 -29.66
CA LYS A 10 -3.99 -3.53 -30.01
C LYS A 10 -4.77 -3.19 -31.29
N VAL A 11 -5.29 -1.97 -31.37
CA VAL A 11 -6.07 -1.54 -32.56
C VAL A 11 -5.19 -1.48 -33.81
N GLN A 12 -3.97 -0.95 -33.70
CA GLN A 12 -3.10 -0.69 -34.86
C GLN A 12 -2.35 -1.94 -35.31
N TYR A 13 -1.91 -2.79 -34.39
CA TYR A 13 -1.01 -3.92 -34.68
C TYR A 13 -1.59 -5.29 -34.35
N GLY A 14 -2.81 -5.36 -33.82
CA GLY A 14 -3.42 -6.61 -33.36
C GLY A 14 -2.69 -7.26 -32.17
N TYR A 15 -1.82 -6.50 -31.49
CA TYR A 15 -1.04 -7.00 -30.34
C TYR A 15 -1.80 -6.76 -29.05
N ASP A 16 -2.21 -7.81 -28.36
CA ASP A 16 -2.97 -7.79 -27.12
C ASP A 16 -2.35 -8.63 -25.98
N LYS A 17 -1.08 -9.06 -26.14
CA LYS A 17 -0.37 -9.87 -25.16
C LYS A 17 0.27 -9.02 -24.07
N TRP A 18 -0.56 -8.30 -23.33
CA TRP A 18 -0.15 -7.43 -22.22
C TRP A 18 -1.10 -7.53 -21.04
N SER A 19 -0.61 -7.15 -19.87
CA SER A 19 -1.40 -7.05 -18.66
C SER A 19 -1.20 -5.69 -18.02
N ILE A 20 -2.25 -5.16 -17.42
CA ILE A 20 -2.22 -3.94 -16.62
C ILE A 20 -2.61 -4.29 -15.21
N ILE A 21 -1.76 -3.92 -14.26
CA ILE A 21 -2.07 -3.98 -12.84
C ILE A 21 -2.22 -2.56 -12.30
N ARG A 22 -3.33 -2.30 -11.62
CA ARG A 22 -3.62 -1.05 -10.92
C ARG A 22 -3.61 -1.33 -9.42
N PRO A 23 -2.47 -1.15 -8.76
CA PRO A 23 -2.37 -1.46 -7.35
C PRO A 23 -3.10 -0.43 -6.48
N ALA A 24 -3.54 -0.86 -5.30
CA ALA A 24 -4.02 0.00 -4.23
C ALA A 24 -2.85 0.81 -3.63
N ASN A 25 -2.91 1.21 -2.36
CA ASN A 25 -1.80 1.94 -1.74
C ASN A 25 -0.65 0.96 -1.44
N ILE A 26 0.37 0.96 -2.31
CA ILE A 26 1.55 0.09 -2.15
C ILE A 26 2.42 0.62 -1.00
N PHE A 27 2.96 -0.31 -0.21
CA PHE A 27 3.99 -0.04 0.78
C PHE A 27 4.98 -1.21 0.87
N GLY A 28 6.18 -0.96 1.39
CA GLY A 28 7.20 -1.99 1.53
C GLY A 28 8.57 -1.41 1.84
N GLU A 29 9.61 -2.26 1.83
CA GLU A 29 10.95 -1.99 2.33
C GLU A 29 11.69 -0.87 1.58
N TYR A 30 11.43 -0.71 0.28
CA TYR A 30 12.14 0.26 -0.57
C TYR A 30 11.37 1.57 -0.76
N ASP A 31 10.38 1.86 0.10
CA ASP A 31 9.65 3.13 0.07
C ASP A 31 10.57 4.31 0.43
N ASP A 32 10.11 5.53 0.16
CA ASP A 32 10.81 6.76 0.54
C ASP A 32 10.54 7.10 2.02
N PHE A 33 11.53 6.87 2.86
CA PHE A 33 11.51 7.21 4.28
C PHE A 33 12.08 8.60 4.59
N SER A 34 12.32 9.45 3.59
CA SER A 34 12.82 10.82 3.83
C SER A 34 11.81 11.72 4.56
N GLY A 35 10.53 11.34 4.55
CA GLY A 35 9.38 12.09 5.08
C GLY A 35 8.45 12.61 3.99
N ASN A 36 8.83 12.46 2.72
CA ASN A 36 8.01 12.80 1.54
C ASN A 36 7.37 11.56 0.88
N GLY A 37 7.56 10.39 1.47
CA GLY A 37 7.03 9.11 0.99
C GLY A 37 5.53 8.92 1.24
N THR A 38 5.11 7.65 1.24
CA THR A 38 3.73 7.28 1.52
C THR A 38 3.34 7.54 2.98
N VAL A 39 2.05 7.44 3.30
CA VAL A 39 1.58 7.61 4.68
C VAL A 39 2.22 6.59 5.63
N ILE A 40 2.48 5.36 5.18
CA ILE A 40 3.13 4.32 5.99
C ILE A 40 4.60 4.67 6.25
N SER A 41 5.39 4.94 5.22
CA SER A 41 6.81 5.25 5.37
C SER A 41 7.05 6.52 6.19
N SER A 42 6.23 7.56 5.96
CA SER A 42 6.27 8.79 6.76
C SER A 42 5.90 8.55 8.23
N THR A 43 4.92 7.67 8.49
CA THR A 43 4.52 7.32 9.86
C THR A 43 5.59 6.49 10.57
N ILE A 44 6.22 5.53 9.89
CA ILE A 44 7.34 4.75 10.42
C ILE A 44 8.46 5.68 10.89
N LYS A 45 8.85 6.65 10.05
CA LYS A 45 9.85 7.65 10.42
C LYS A 45 9.44 8.45 11.64
N LYS A 46 8.22 9.01 11.66
CA LYS A 46 7.70 9.75 12.82
C LYS A 46 7.75 8.93 14.11
N ILE A 47 7.33 7.68 14.06
CA ILE A 47 7.35 6.77 15.22
C ILE A 47 8.79 6.52 15.67
N TYR A 48 9.71 6.30 14.74
CA TYR A 48 11.12 6.08 15.06
C TYR A 48 11.73 7.28 15.79
N GLU A 49 11.50 8.49 15.30
CA GLU A 49 12.05 9.73 15.85
C GLU A 49 11.32 10.18 17.14
N ALA A 50 10.10 9.73 17.39
CA ALA A 50 9.29 10.16 18.52
C ALA A 50 9.82 9.65 19.86
N THR A 51 9.72 10.51 20.90
CA THR A 51 9.99 10.16 22.30
C THR A 51 8.70 9.98 23.12
N HIS A 52 7.64 10.74 22.85
CA HIS A 52 6.40 10.73 23.63
C HIS A 52 5.14 10.63 22.78
N SER A 53 5.10 11.32 21.63
CA SER A 53 3.94 11.34 20.76
C SER A 53 4.32 11.63 19.31
N ILE A 54 3.41 11.26 18.40
CA ILE A 54 3.45 11.66 16.99
C ILE A 54 2.25 12.54 16.67
N GLU A 55 2.42 13.46 15.72
CA GLU A 55 1.34 14.26 15.16
C GLU A 55 0.76 13.56 13.92
N ALA A 56 -0.57 13.42 13.88
CA ALA A 56 -1.31 12.87 12.74
C ALA A 56 -2.44 13.82 12.35
N TRP A 57 -2.66 13.98 11.04
CA TRP A 57 -3.70 14.87 10.51
C TRP A 57 -5.07 14.23 10.56
N GLY A 58 -6.10 15.07 10.79
CA GLY A 58 -7.49 14.66 10.83
C GLY A 58 -7.85 13.92 12.11
N ASP A 59 -8.67 12.89 12.01
CA ASP A 59 -9.17 12.06 13.13
C ASP A 59 -8.83 10.58 12.99
N GLY A 60 -8.16 10.20 11.90
CA GLY A 60 -7.77 8.83 11.60
C GLY A 60 -8.89 7.93 11.08
N SER A 61 -10.10 8.46 10.86
CA SER A 61 -11.24 7.68 10.35
C SER A 61 -11.14 7.22 8.88
N PRO A 62 -10.40 7.91 7.97
CA PRO A 62 -10.35 7.50 6.58
C PRO A 62 -9.87 6.06 6.39
N ILE A 63 -10.59 5.34 5.52
CA ILE A 63 -10.30 3.94 5.17
C ILE A 63 -9.46 3.88 3.91
N ARG A 64 -8.46 3.00 3.92
CA ARG A 64 -7.58 2.71 2.79
C ARG A 64 -7.42 1.20 2.62
N ASP A 65 -7.17 0.82 1.37
CA ASP A 65 -6.68 -0.49 0.99
C ASP A 65 -5.17 -0.39 0.84
N PHE A 66 -4.43 -1.12 1.67
CA PHE A 66 -2.97 -1.17 1.64
C PHE A 66 -2.51 -2.52 1.13
N VAL A 67 -1.57 -2.53 0.19
CA VAL A 67 -1.03 -3.76 -0.39
C VAL A 67 0.49 -3.77 -0.32
N TYR A 68 1.03 -4.92 0.08
CA TYR A 68 2.47 -5.09 0.20
C TYR A 68 3.15 -5.16 -1.18
N ALA A 69 4.27 -4.48 -1.32
CA ALA A 69 5.01 -4.40 -2.59
C ALA A 69 5.47 -5.76 -3.11
N GLY A 70 5.85 -6.69 -2.22
CA GLY A 70 6.19 -8.05 -2.58
C GLY A 70 5.02 -8.81 -3.23
N ASP A 71 3.81 -8.69 -2.65
CA ASP A 71 2.62 -9.31 -3.23
C ASP A 71 2.28 -8.74 -4.61
N VAL A 72 2.50 -7.43 -4.82
CA VAL A 72 2.34 -6.79 -6.14
C VAL A 72 3.35 -7.36 -7.14
N ALA A 73 4.61 -7.55 -6.74
CA ALA A 73 5.64 -8.13 -7.57
C ALA A 73 5.31 -9.58 -7.97
N ASP A 74 4.86 -10.39 -7.01
CA ASP A 74 4.44 -11.78 -7.25
C ASP A 74 3.24 -11.85 -8.18
N ALA A 75 2.27 -10.93 -8.02
CA ALA A 75 1.13 -10.83 -8.93
C ALA A 75 1.56 -10.49 -10.37
N ILE A 76 2.52 -9.57 -10.55
CA ILE A 76 3.09 -9.23 -11.86
C ILE A 76 3.77 -10.45 -12.47
N LEU A 77 4.62 -11.15 -11.71
CA LEU A 77 5.28 -12.35 -12.17
C LEU A 77 4.28 -13.43 -12.59
N LYS A 78 3.24 -13.65 -11.79
CA LYS A 78 2.19 -14.64 -12.09
C LYS A 78 1.43 -14.28 -13.38
N LEU A 79 1.03 -13.02 -13.56
CA LEU A 79 0.39 -12.58 -14.81
C LEU A 79 1.28 -12.85 -16.02
N TYR A 80 2.59 -12.64 -15.89
CA TYR A 80 3.56 -12.86 -16.97
C TYR A 80 3.77 -14.37 -17.25
N THR A 81 4.03 -15.16 -16.22
CA THR A 81 4.33 -16.62 -16.37
C THR A 81 3.14 -17.40 -16.87
N ASP A 82 1.94 -17.10 -16.36
CA ASP A 82 0.70 -17.78 -16.71
C ASP A 82 0.07 -17.20 -18.00
N LYS A 83 0.71 -16.21 -18.62
CA LYS A 83 0.25 -15.51 -19.84
C LYS A 83 -1.19 -15.00 -19.71
N ILE A 84 -1.52 -14.45 -18.56
CA ILE A 84 -2.85 -13.87 -18.29
C ILE A 84 -2.87 -12.43 -18.79
N HIS A 85 -3.46 -12.21 -19.97
CA HIS A 85 -3.52 -10.90 -20.62
C HIS A 85 -4.81 -10.18 -20.21
N THR A 86 -4.70 -9.25 -19.26
CA THR A 86 -5.86 -8.56 -18.70
C THR A 86 -5.50 -7.28 -17.96
N THR A 87 -6.52 -6.45 -17.72
CA THR A 87 -6.43 -5.31 -16.79
C THR A 87 -7.11 -5.67 -15.48
N ILE A 88 -6.41 -5.53 -14.37
CA ILE A 88 -6.92 -5.80 -13.02
C ILE A 88 -6.58 -4.67 -12.06
N ASN A 89 -7.47 -4.44 -11.10
CA ASN A 89 -7.13 -3.76 -9.86
C ASN A 89 -6.50 -4.79 -8.92
N PHE A 90 -5.50 -4.41 -8.15
CA PHE A 90 -4.82 -5.29 -7.20
C PHE A 90 -4.73 -4.62 -5.82
N GLY A 91 -5.43 -5.18 -4.86
CA GLY A 91 -5.47 -4.72 -3.48
C GLY A 91 -5.54 -5.90 -2.51
N ALA A 92 -5.40 -5.61 -1.22
CA ALA A 92 -5.58 -6.62 -0.18
C ALA A 92 -7.06 -6.93 0.05
N GLY A 93 -7.95 -5.99 -0.31
CA GLY A 93 -9.38 -6.11 -0.03
C GLY A 93 -9.73 -5.87 1.44
N GLU A 94 -8.77 -5.43 2.24
CA GLU A 94 -8.93 -5.11 3.65
C GLU A 94 -9.27 -3.62 3.83
N GLU A 95 -10.21 -3.34 4.72
CA GLU A 95 -10.58 -1.97 5.10
C GLU A 95 -9.80 -1.55 6.35
N ILE A 96 -8.72 -0.82 6.15
CA ILE A 96 -7.85 -0.36 7.23
C ILE A 96 -8.02 1.15 7.42
N THR A 97 -8.41 1.60 8.61
CA THR A 97 -8.42 3.02 8.92
C THR A 97 -6.99 3.54 9.12
N ILE A 98 -6.77 4.83 8.87
CA ILE A 98 -5.48 5.47 9.16
C ILE A 98 -5.13 5.31 10.64
N LYS A 99 -6.12 5.38 11.53
CA LYS A 99 -5.92 5.14 12.97
C LYS A 99 -5.41 3.73 13.24
N GLN A 100 -6.07 2.70 12.71
CA GLN A 100 -5.63 1.29 12.88
C GLN A 100 -4.21 1.07 12.35
N MET A 101 -3.88 1.65 11.20
CA MET A 101 -2.54 1.56 10.63
C MET A 101 -1.48 2.15 11.57
N ILE A 102 -1.72 3.35 12.12
CA ILE A 102 -0.79 4.01 13.05
C ILE A 102 -0.67 3.22 14.36
N GLU A 103 -1.80 2.77 14.94
CA GLU A 103 -1.80 1.97 16.17
C GLU A 103 -1.05 0.65 16.00
N THR A 104 -1.18 0.00 14.83
CA THR A 104 -0.43 -1.22 14.51
C THR A 104 1.07 -0.95 14.43
N LEU A 105 1.49 0.14 13.79
CA LEU A 105 2.91 0.53 13.74
C LEU A 105 3.47 0.88 15.13
N ILE A 106 2.71 1.56 15.97
CA ILE A 106 3.10 1.84 17.37
C ILE A 106 3.30 0.53 18.14
N LYS A 107 2.37 -0.43 18.02
CA LYS A 107 2.48 -1.76 18.61
C LYS A 107 3.75 -2.49 18.15
N ILE A 108 4.04 -2.48 16.83
CA ILE A 108 5.25 -3.09 16.26
C ILE A 108 6.51 -2.42 16.80
N SER A 109 6.54 -1.10 16.91
CA SER A 109 7.68 -0.34 17.41
C SER A 109 8.02 -0.59 18.89
N LYS A 110 7.06 -1.11 19.66
CA LYS A 110 7.14 -1.31 21.13
C LYS A 110 7.43 -0.01 21.91
N LYS A 111 7.25 1.16 21.29
CA LYS A 111 7.45 2.45 21.96
C LYS A 111 6.19 2.89 22.70
N PRO A 112 6.31 3.43 23.92
CA PRO A 112 5.17 3.95 24.69
C PRO A 112 4.82 5.37 24.22
N ILE A 113 4.37 5.52 22.99
CA ILE A 113 4.04 6.81 22.38
C ILE A 113 2.53 6.93 22.10
N SER A 114 2.01 8.16 22.16
CA SER A 114 0.62 8.49 21.87
C SER A 114 0.47 9.15 20.50
N ILE A 115 -0.78 9.25 20.03
CA ILE A 115 -1.12 9.94 18.79
C ILE A 115 -1.82 11.25 19.15
N ASN A 116 -1.29 12.37 18.66
CA ASN A 116 -1.92 13.68 18.73
C ASN A 116 -2.61 13.96 17.39
N TRP A 117 -3.93 13.90 17.36
CA TRP A 117 -4.71 14.16 16.17
C TRP A 117 -4.93 15.67 15.98
N ASP A 118 -4.52 16.20 14.82
CA ASP A 118 -4.81 17.57 14.42
C ASP A 118 -6.06 17.61 13.54
N SER A 119 -7.23 17.76 14.19
CA SER A 119 -8.52 17.83 13.51
C SER A 119 -8.73 19.13 12.70
N SER A 120 -7.82 20.11 12.80
CA SER A 120 -7.84 21.30 11.93
C SER A 120 -7.39 20.99 10.51
N LYS A 121 -6.71 19.86 10.30
CA LYS A 121 -6.25 19.36 9.00
C LYS A 121 -7.30 18.45 8.36
N PRO A 122 -7.36 18.45 7.01
CA PRO A 122 -8.36 17.63 6.31
C PRO A 122 -8.07 16.14 6.44
N ASN A 123 -9.14 15.35 6.55
CA ASN A 123 -9.06 13.88 6.51
C ASN A 123 -8.74 13.31 5.11
N GLY A 124 -8.98 14.09 4.04
CA GLY A 124 -8.98 13.58 2.67
C GLY A 124 -10.23 12.73 2.37
N ASP A 125 -10.14 11.87 1.36
CA ASP A 125 -11.25 10.96 1.00
C ASP A 125 -11.57 10.02 2.15
N LEU A 126 -12.85 9.93 2.53
CA LEU A 126 -13.28 9.09 3.67
C LEU A 126 -13.03 7.60 3.42
N ARG A 127 -13.19 7.13 2.17
CA ARG A 127 -12.96 5.73 1.81
C ARG A 127 -12.38 5.64 0.40
N ARG A 128 -11.25 4.95 0.31
CA ARG A 128 -10.61 4.62 -0.97
C ARG A 128 -10.22 3.15 -0.95
N GLN A 129 -10.99 2.34 -1.66
CA GLN A 129 -10.82 0.89 -1.73
C GLN A 129 -10.92 0.43 -3.19
N MET A 130 -10.20 -0.63 -3.53
CA MET A 130 -10.25 -1.23 -4.86
C MET A 130 -11.37 -2.29 -4.94
N ASP A 131 -12.03 -2.36 -6.09
CA ASP A 131 -12.82 -3.54 -6.46
C ASP A 131 -11.85 -4.63 -6.93
N ILE A 132 -11.72 -5.67 -6.11
CA ILE A 132 -10.82 -6.81 -6.35
C ILE A 132 -11.52 -8.04 -6.92
N THR A 133 -12.78 -7.92 -7.36
CA THR A 133 -13.58 -9.04 -7.87
C THR A 133 -12.84 -9.81 -8.96
N LYS A 134 -12.30 -9.12 -9.96
CA LYS A 134 -11.59 -9.74 -11.07
C LYS A 134 -10.27 -10.38 -10.63
N GLN A 135 -9.54 -9.76 -9.73
CA GLN A 135 -8.33 -10.29 -9.10
C GLN A 135 -8.63 -11.66 -8.44
N THR A 136 -9.69 -11.70 -7.64
CA THR A 136 -10.14 -12.91 -6.93
C THR A 136 -10.54 -14.02 -7.91
N GLN A 137 -11.29 -13.67 -8.97
CA GLN A 137 -11.73 -14.64 -9.98
C GLN A 137 -10.59 -15.35 -10.70
N ILE A 138 -9.45 -14.69 -10.90
CA ILE A 138 -8.27 -15.28 -11.54
C ILE A 138 -7.25 -15.83 -10.53
N GLY A 139 -7.62 -15.90 -9.23
CA GLY A 139 -6.80 -16.50 -8.19
C GLY A 139 -5.53 -15.71 -7.84
N LEU A 140 -5.53 -14.39 -8.08
CA LEU A 140 -4.44 -13.50 -7.68
C LEU A 140 -4.78 -12.87 -6.32
N LEU A 141 -4.29 -13.48 -5.25
CA LEU A 141 -4.53 -12.99 -3.90
C LEU A 141 -3.21 -12.57 -3.26
N PRO A 142 -3.18 -11.46 -2.49
CA PRO A 142 -2.06 -11.15 -1.60
C PRO A 142 -1.82 -12.32 -0.64
N VAL A 143 -0.56 -12.61 -0.37
CA VAL A 143 -0.16 -13.73 0.48
C VAL A 143 0.15 -13.25 1.88
N LEU A 144 0.69 -12.03 1.98
CA LEU A 144 1.12 -11.48 3.25
C LEU A 144 0.03 -10.61 3.87
N GLY A 145 -0.39 -10.93 5.09
CA GLY A 145 -1.34 -10.10 5.83
C GLY A 145 -0.75 -8.75 6.23
N PHE A 146 -1.62 -7.74 6.40
CA PHE A 146 -1.25 -6.34 6.62
C PHE A 146 -0.28 -6.14 7.80
N GLU A 147 -0.55 -6.71 8.97
CA GLU A 147 0.30 -6.55 10.17
C GLU A 147 1.71 -7.11 9.93
N LYS A 148 1.83 -8.28 9.27
CA LYS A 148 3.14 -8.89 8.98
C LYS A 148 3.92 -8.10 7.96
N ALA A 149 3.27 -7.56 6.94
CA ALA A 149 3.89 -6.68 5.95
C ALA A 149 4.41 -5.37 6.58
N LEU A 150 3.64 -4.78 7.52
CA LEU A 150 4.09 -3.62 8.29
C LEU A 150 5.31 -3.92 9.16
N GLU A 151 5.33 -5.09 9.81
CA GLU A 151 6.48 -5.53 10.62
C GLU A 151 7.75 -5.62 9.77
N ILE A 152 7.69 -6.28 8.62
CA ILE A 152 8.82 -6.40 7.69
C ILE A 152 9.30 -5.01 7.23
N THR A 153 8.37 -4.14 6.86
CA THR A 153 8.68 -2.78 6.39
C THR A 153 9.32 -1.94 7.50
N TYR A 154 8.82 -2.04 8.72
CA TYR A 154 9.36 -1.35 9.89
C TYR A 154 10.78 -1.85 10.23
N ASP A 155 10.97 -3.17 10.29
CA ASP A 155 12.26 -3.79 10.60
C ASP A 155 13.32 -3.44 9.55
N TYR A 156 12.95 -3.41 8.27
CA TYR A 156 13.84 -2.96 7.20
C TYR A 156 14.32 -1.52 7.44
N TYR A 157 13.39 -0.61 7.79
CA TYR A 157 13.75 0.79 8.06
C TYR A 157 14.72 0.92 9.22
N ILE A 158 14.47 0.22 10.32
CA ILE A 158 15.34 0.25 11.50
C ILE A 158 16.73 -0.29 11.17
N ASN A 159 16.81 -1.44 10.48
CA ASN A 159 18.09 -2.05 10.10
C ASN A 159 18.88 -1.23 9.08
N LYS A 160 18.23 -0.39 8.28
CA LYS A 160 18.91 0.52 7.33
C LYS A 160 19.56 1.73 8.02
N LEU A 161 19.12 2.05 9.24
CA LEU A 161 19.65 3.17 10.02
C LEU A 161 20.81 2.75 10.94
N LEU A 162 20.97 1.46 11.20
CA LEU A 162 22.08 0.86 11.94
C LEU A 162 23.25 0.55 11.03
#